data_99142bccfc52ea41652033dac7773a17
#
_entry.id   99142bccfc52ea41652033dac7773a17
#
_cell.length_a   1.000
_cell.length_b   1.000
_cell.length_c   1.000
_cell.angle_alpha   90.00
_cell.angle_beta   90.00
_cell.angle_gamma   90.00
#
_symmetry.space_group_name_H-M   'P 1'
#
loop_
_entity.id
_entity.type
_entity.pdbx_description
1 polymer ?
#
loop_
_entity_poly.entity_id
_entity_poly.type
_entity_poly.pdbx_seq_one_letter_code
_entity_poly.pdbx_strand_id
1 'polypeptide(L)'
;MTSRFFALISLTLILSCKTYTIPVDSFLEQMKKANSENTKDVEINNPLTLGKIKYSSNNIDRIIVLDKTGLEMYLNNSPALEMRVTHKNGKKFIIYFDTAIIENNILKGGRSRFVQGLNREIPMDSIVKIEIQDGGKKFDYQN
;
A
#
# COMPACT_ATOMS: atom_id res chain seq x y z
N MET A 1 -49.65 -12.54 -28.71
CA MET A 1 -48.86 -11.44 -28.10
C MET A 1 -47.68 -12.02 -27.34
N THR A 2 -46.55 -11.97 -27.95
CA THR A 2 -45.29 -12.50 -27.32
C THR A 2 -44.59 -11.37 -26.62
N SER A 3 -44.68 -11.36 -25.29
CA SER A 3 -43.89 -10.45 -24.44
C SER A 3 -42.46 -10.93 -24.41
N ARG A 4 -41.57 -10.20 -25.08
CA ARG A 4 -40.13 -10.42 -24.99
C ARG A 4 -39.61 -9.70 -23.74
N PHE A 5 -39.43 -10.46 -22.67
CA PHE A 5 -38.66 -10.03 -21.52
C PHE A 5 -37.18 -9.96 -21.92
N PHE A 6 -36.69 -8.78 -22.19
CA PHE A 6 -35.26 -8.49 -22.24
C PHE A 6 -34.77 -8.47 -20.79
N ALA A 7 -34.19 -9.60 -20.33
CA ALA A 7 -33.40 -9.62 -19.12
C ALA A 7 -32.08 -8.91 -19.39
N LEU A 8 -32.03 -7.64 -19.01
CA LEU A 8 -30.76 -6.89 -18.96
C LEU A 8 -29.93 -7.50 -17.81
N ILE A 9 -29.07 -8.46 -18.14
CA ILE A 9 -28.02 -8.90 -17.22
C ILE A 9 -27.01 -7.77 -17.14
N SER A 10 -27.18 -6.90 -16.16
CA SER A 10 -26.18 -5.94 -15.76
C SER A 10 -25.00 -6.71 -15.21
N LEU A 11 -24.01 -6.96 -16.06
CA LEU A 11 -22.72 -7.51 -15.68
C LEU A 11 -21.96 -6.42 -14.93
N THR A 12 -22.25 -6.29 -13.64
CA THR A 12 -21.44 -5.48 -12.74
C THR A 12 -20.06 -6.12 -12.64
N LEU A 13 -19.14 -5.62 -13.44
CA LEU A 13 -17.69 -5.87 -13.26
C LEU A 13 -17.32 -5.32 -11.88
N ILE A 14 -17.39 -6.16 -10.88
CA ILE A 14 -16.84 -5.87 -9.57
C ILE A 14 -15.34 -5.86 -9.77
N LEU A 15 -14.77 -4.69 -10.00
CA LEU A 15 -13.34 -4.44 -9.88
C LEU A 15 -12.99 -4.60 -8.39
N SER A 16 -12.88 -5.85 -7.96
CA SER A 16 -12.43 -6.18 -6.63
C SER A 16 -10.96 -5.83 -6.53
N CYS A 17 -10.63 -4.69 -5.97
CA CYS A 17 -9.26 -4.42 -5.52
C CYS A 17 -8.83 -5.58 -4.63
N LYS A 18 -7.81 -6.32 -5.05
CA LYS A 18 -7.27 -7.42 -4.25
C LYS A 18 -6.60 -6.83 -3.01
N THR A 19 -7.13 -7.19 -1.85
CA THR A 19 -6.55 -6.82 -0.57
C THR A 19 -5.90 -8.05 0.03
N TYR A 20 -4.67 -7.89 0.49
CA TYR A 20 -3.87 -8.92 1.14
C TYR A 20 -3.63 -8.52 2.59
N THR A 21 -3.32 -9.49 3.43
CA THR A 21 -2.96 -9.26 4.83
C THR A 21 -1.51 -9.63 5.10
N ILE A 22 -0.92 -8.97 6.09
CA ILE A 22 0.41 -9.31 6.57
C ILE A 22 0.31 -9.46 8.10
N PRO A 23 0.64 -10.64 8.65
CA PRO A 23 0.79 -10.77 10.10
C PRO A 23 1.80 -9.74 10.63
N VAL A 24 1.49 -9.10 11.75
CA VAL A 24 2.32 -7.99 12.28
C VAL A 24 3.76 -8.42 12.53
N ASP A 25 3.97 -9.62 13.09
CA ASP A 25 5.32 -10.14 13.33
C ASP A 25 6.07 -10.39 12.02
N SER A 26 5.39 -10.95 11.01
CA SER A 26 5.98 -11.13 9.67
C SER A 26 6.35 -9.79 9.03
N PHE A 27 5.49 -8.79 9.18
CA PHE A 27 5.78 -7.45 8.68
C PHE A 27 7.03 -6.87 9.34
N LEU A 28 7.15 -6.96 10.67
CA LEU A 28 8.34 -6.53 11.40
C LEU A 28 9.62 -7.19 10.88
N GLU A 29 9.59 -8.51 10.67
CA GLU A 29 10.74 -9.26 10.15
C GLU A 29 11.13 -8.80 8.74
N GLN A 30 10.14 -8.64 7.86
CA GLN A 30 10.38 -8.23 6.47
C GLN A 30 10.90 -6.78 6.37
N MET A 31 10.48 -5.92 7.29
CA MET A 31 10.83 -4.50 7.32
C MET A 31 12.09 -4.17 8.13
N LYS A 32 12.80 -5.16 8.67
CA LYS A 32 14.03 -4.94 9.48
C LYS A 32 15.08 -4.05 8.81
N LYS A 33 15.17 -4.10 7.49
CA LYS A 33 16.13 -3.31 6.70
C LYS A 33 15.55 -1.98 6.19
N ALA A 34 14.27 -1.73 6.41
CA ALA A 34 13.60 -0.51 5.99
C ALA A 34 13.67 0.55 7.10
N ASN A 35 14.74 1.30 7.13
CA ASN A 35 15.00 2.41 8.04
C ASN A 35 15.49 3.63 7.25
N SER A 36 15.66 4.76 7.92
CA SER A 36 16.06 6.03 7.28
C SER A 36 17.45 5.99 6.63
N GLU A 37 18.33 5.11 7.09
CA GLU A 37 19.68 4.95 6.51
C GLU A 37 19.67 4.11 5.23
N ASN A 38 18.56 3.40 4.97
CA ASN A 38 18.43 2.39 3.91
C ASN A 38 17.28 2.74 2.95
N THR A 39 17.23 4.00 2.55
CA THR A 39 16.27 4.51 1.56
C THR A 39 16.96 4.75 0.21
N LYS A 40 16.16 4.82 -0.83
CA LYS A 40 16.59 5.21 -2.19
C LYS A 40 15.74 6.35 -2.71
N ASP A 41 16.37 7.29 -3.40
CA ASP A 41 15.64 8.36 -4.09
C ASP A 41 15.00 7.81 -5.36
N VAL A 42 13.72 8.11 -5.53
CA VAL A 42 12.93 7.67 -6.68
C VAL A 42 12.16 8.84 -7.27
N GLU A 43 11.84 8.70 -8.54
CA GLU A 43 10.92 9.58 -9.26
C GLU A 43 9.72 8.78 -9.74
N ILE A 44 8.54 9.36 -9.63
CA ILE A 44 7.31 8.83 -10.23
C ILE A 44 6.69 9.86 -11.16
N ASN A 45 5.84 9.40 -12.08
CA ASN A 45 5.00 10.28 -12.88
C ASN A 45 4.04 11.06 -11.99
N ASN A 46 3.69 12.26 -12.41
CA ASN A 46 2.59 13.01 -11.80
C ASN A 46 1.33 12.85 -12.68
N PRO A 47 0.29 12.10 -12.25
CA PRO A 47 -0.88 11.85 -13.08
C PRO A 47 -1.76 13.09 -13.32
N LEU A 48 -1.53 14.18 -12.57
CA LEU A 48 -2.26 15.44 -12.70
C LEU A 48 -1.56 16.44 -13.62
N THR A 49 -0.26 16.24 -13.87
CA THR A 49 0.56 17.12 -14.70
C THR A 49 1.53 16.28 -15.53
N LEU A 50 2.28 16.90 -16.43
CA LEU A 50 3.35 16.25 -17.18
C LEU A 50 4.67 16.18 -16.38
N GLY A 51 4.65 16.57 -15.11
CA GLY A 51 5.82 16.59 -14.24
C GLY A 51 6.13 15.25 -13.60
N LYS A 52 7.14 15.28 -12.74
CA LYS A 52 7.58 14.16 -11.92
C LYS A 52 7.52 14.54 -10.44
N ILE A 53 7.34 13.52 -9.60
CA ILE A 53 7.38 13.65 -8.14
C ILE A 53 8.60 12.89 -7.66
N LYS A 54 9.45 13.54 -6.86
CA LYS A 54 10.66 12.95 -6.26
C LYS A 54 10.45 12.73 -4.78
N TYR A 55 10.85 11.58 -4.27
CA TYR A 55 10.81 11.27 -2.84
C TYR A 55 11.78 10.13 -2.50
N SER A 56 11.97 9.87 -1.21
CA SER A 56 12.75 8.73 -0.73
C SER A 56 11.83 7.55 -0.48
N SER A 57 12.14 6.42 -1.10
CA SER A 57 11.47 5.13 -0.96
C SER A 57 12.28 4.21 -0.06
N ASN A 58 11.60 3.27 0.61
CA ASN A 58 12.32 2.18 1.28
C ASN A 58 13.02 1.27 0.26
N ASN A 59 13.95 0.47 0.73
CA ASN A 59 14.77 -0.41 -0.13
C ASN A 59 14.26 -1.86 -0.15
N ILE A 60 12.96 -2.05 0.01
CA ILE A 60 12.28 -3.34 -0.08
C ILE A 60 11.85 -3.57 -1.52
N ASP A 61 12.30 -4.65 -2.14
CA ASP A 61 11.94 -4.96 -3.53
C ASP A 61 10.57 -5.65 -3.63
N ARG A 62 10.27 -6.51 -2.66
CA ARG A 62 9.01 -7.25 -2.60
C ARG A 62 8.64 -7.61 -1.17
N ILE A 63 7.37 -7.84 -0.93
CA ILE A 63 6.85 -8.22 0.37
C ILE A 63 6.00 -9.49 0.27
N ILE A 64 6.12 -10.36 1.28
CA ILE A 64 5.29 -11.57 1.42
C ILE A 64 3.99 -11.17 2.09
N VAL A 65 2.90 -11.56 1.49
CA VAL A 65 1.54 -11.28 1.95
C VAL A 65 0.71 -12.56 1.94
N LEU A 66 -0.42 -12.53 2.63
CA LEU A 66 -1.42 -13.60 2.59
C LEU A 66 -2.64 -13.14 1.79
N ASP A 67 -3.11 -13.98 0.89
CA ASP A 67 -4.39 -13.75 0.22
C ASP A 67 -5.58 -14.07 1.15
N LYS A 68 -6.80 -13.96 0.64
CA LYS A 68 -8.03 -14.23 1.41
C LYS A 68 -8.16 -15.68 1.86
N THR A 69 -7.44 -16.61 1.24
CA THR A 69 -7.42 -18.04 1.59
C THR A 69 -6.31 -18.39 2.56
N GLY A 70 -5.44 -17.43 2.91
CA GLY A 70 -4.27 -17.63 3.74
C GLY A 70 -3.04 -18.14 2.97
N LEU A 71 -3.10 -18.16 1.64
CA LEU A 71 -1.97 -18.55 0.79
C LEU A 71 -0.94 -17.40 0.73
N GLU A 72 0.33 -17.74 0.93
CA GLU A 72 1.44 -16.81 0.77
C GLU A 72 1.64 -16.41 -0.69
N MET A 73 1.84 -15.11 -0.91
CA MET A 73 2.12 -14.50 -2.20
C MET A 73 3.19 -13.42 -2.05
N TYR A 74 3.86 -13.11 -3.15
CA TYR A 74 4.77 -11.98 -3.22
C TYR A 74 4.13 -10.82 -3.97
N LEU A 75 4.22 -9.63 -3.40
CA LEU A 75 3.93 -8.39 -4.10
C LEU A 75 5.23 -7.62 -4.34
N ASN A 76 5.45 -7.22 -5.58
CA ASN A 76 6.54 -6.30 -5.88
C ASN A 76 6.23 -4.92 -5.31
N ASN A 77 7.23 -4.29 -4.72
CA ASN A 77 7.07 -2.91 -4.27
C ASN A 77 6.83 -2.00 -5.47
N SER A 78 5.83 -1.14 -5.34
CA SER A 78 5.48 -0.18 -6.38
C SER A 78 4.91 1.10 -5.76
N PRO A 79 4.96 2.23 -6.48
CA PRO A 79 4.41 3.48 -5.97
C PRO A 79 2.87 3.49 -5.86
N ALA A 80 2.20 2.48 -6.41
CA ALA A 80 0.74 2.33 -6.33
C ALA A 80 0.28 1.52 -5.10
N LEU A 81 1.19 0.81 -4.39
CA LEU A 81 0.82 0.03 -3.22
C LEU A 81 0.47 0.93 -2.04
N GLU A 82 -0.73 0.71 -1.52
CA GLU A 82 -1.23 1.34 -0.29
C GLU A 82 -1.28 0.30 0.84
N MET A 83 -0.83 0.71 2.01
CA MET A 83 -0.91 -0.08 3.22
C MET A 83 -1.94 0.53 4.17
N ARG A 84 -2.89 -0.27 4.60
CA ARG A 84 -3.88 0.07 5.62
C ARG A 84 -3.46 -0.55 6.94
N VAL A 85 -3.24 0.30 7.93
CA VAL A 85 -2.85 -0.09 9.28
C VAL A 85 -4.03 0.15 10.22
N THR A 86 -4.44 -0.90 10.93
CA THR A 86 -5.50 -0.80 11.94
C THR A 86 -4.86 -0.75 13.32
N HIS A 87 -5.13 0.34 14.02
CA HIS A 87 -4.72 0.56 15.40
C HIS A 87 -5.66 -0.17 16.37
N LYS A 88 -5.17 -0.55 17.55
CA LYS A 88 -5.95 -1.24 18.59
C LYS A 88 -7.20 -0.49 19.06
N ASN A 89 -7.27 0.83 18.86
CA ASN A 89 -8.48 1.63 19.12
C ASN A 89 -9.49 1.62 17.96
N GLY A 90 -9.26 0.82 16.91
CA GLY A 90 -10.11 0.69 15.74
C GLY A 90 -9.87 1.72 14.65
N LYS A 91 -9.04 2.74 14.86
CA LYS A 91 -8.69 3.71 13.82
C LYS A 91 -7.86 3.05 12.73
N LYS A 92 -8.13 3.43 11.49
CA LYS A 92 -7.41 2.95 10.31
C LYS A 92 -6.62 4.10 9.69
N PHE A 93 -5.37 3.79 9.32
CA PHE A 93 -4.47 4.73 8.68
C PHE A 93 -4.03 4.16 7.34
N ILE A 94 -3.97 4.99 6.32
CA ILE A 94 -3.45 4.61 4.99
C ILE A 94 -2.14 5.35 4.78
N ILE A 95 -1.11 4.58 4.39
CA ILE A 95 0.19 5.09 3.99
C ILE A 95 0.64 4.37 2.72
N TYR A 96 1.51 4.98 1.95
CA TYR A 96 2.13 4.34 0.79
C TYR A 96 3.23 3.38 1.25
N PHE A 97 3.14 2.12 0.80
CA PHE A 97 4.03 1.07 1.28
C PHE A 97 5.51 1.35 0.98
N ASP A 98 5.82 1.87 -0.21
CA ASP A 98 7.20 2.14 -0.60
C ASP A 98 7.88 3.28 0.20
N THR A 99 7.09 4.07 0.96
CA THR A 99 7.61 5.07 1.90
C THR A 99 7.69 4.57 3.34
N ALA A 100 7.20 3.36 3.60
CA ALA A 100 7.15 2.81 4.96
C ALA A 100 8.56 2.44 5.45
N ILE A 101 8.90 2.92 6.64
CA ILE A 101 10.12 2.56 7.39
C ILE A 101 9.77 2.30 8.85
N ILE A 102 10.61 1.55 9.55
CA ILE A 102 10.46 1.30 10.98
C ILE A 102 11.72 1.80 11.70
N GLU A 103 11.52 2.72 12.64
CA GLU A 103 12.57 3.25 13.51
C GLU A 103 12.06 3.34 14.95
N ASN A 104 12.88 2.89 15.90
CA ASN A 104 12.55 2.95 17.33
C ASN A 104 11.15 2.37 17.65
N ASN A 105 10.79 1.26 17.02
CA ASN A 105 9.47 0.62 17.15
C ASN A 105 8.29 1.50 16.69
N ILE A 106 8.54 2.46 15.80
CA ILE A 106 7.54 3.34 15.19
C ILE A 106 7.53 3.10 13.69
N LEU A 107 6.35 2.75 13.17
CA LEU A 107 6.10 2.73 11.72
C LEU A 107 5.89 4.16 11.24
N LYS A 108 6.68 4.58 10.26
CA LYS A 108 6.56 5.88 9.59
C LYS A 108 6.26 5.66 8.12
N GLY A 109 5.44 6.50 7.53
CA GLY A 109 5.15 6.42 6.09
C GLY A 109 4.37 7.61 5.57
N GLY A 110 4.51 7.86 4.26
CA GLY A 110 3.89 8.99 3.57
C GLY A 110 2.39 8.76 3.35
N ARG A 111 1.62 9.83 3.55
CA ARG A 111 0.16 9.87 3.36
C ARG A 111 -0.25 10.47 2.02
N SER A 112 0.66 11.16 1.37
CA SER A 112 0.40 11.87 0.11
C SER A 112 1.62 11.77 -0.80
N ARG A 113 1.36 11.64 -2.09
CA ARG A 113 2.40 11.77 -3.12
C ARG A 113 2.67 13.22 -3.48
N PHE A 114 1.66 14.08 -3.32
CA PHE A 114 1.74 15.47 -3.73
C PHE A 114 2.29 16.41 -2.65
N VAL A 115 2.08 16.06 -1.38
CA VAL A 115 2.55 16.83 -0.24
C VAL A 115 3.69 16.07 0.42
N GLN A 116 4.91 16.46 0.10
CA GLN A 116 6.12 15.90 0.69
C GLN A 116 6.16 16.22 2.19
N GLY A 117 6.61 15.25 2.98
CA GLY A 117 6.69 15.41 4.44
C GLY A 117 5.35 15.20 5.17
N LEU A 118 4.24 14.98 4.48
CA LEU A 118 2.98 14.59 5.12
C LEU A 118 3.05 13.11 5.52
N ASN A 119 3.66 12.84 6.66
CA ASN A 119 3.88 11.50 7.17
C ASN A 119 2.91 11.13 8.28
N ARG A 120 2.76 9.83 8.50
CA ARG A 120 2.10 9.24 9.64
C ARG A 120 3.13 8.48 10.47
N GLU A 121 3.02 8.57 11.79
CA GLU A 121 3.81 7.79 12.74
C GLU A 121 2.86 6.97 13.60
N ILE A 122 3.10 5.66 13.69
CA ILE A 122 2.24 4.71 14.39
C ILE A 122 3.14 3.78 15.22
N PRO A 123 3.01 3.77 16.56
CA PRO A 123 3.74 2.81 17.38
C PRO A 123 3.39 1.37 16.97
N MET A 124 4.39 0.53 16.75
CA MET A 124 4.19 -0.86 16.33
C MET A 124 3.34 -1.65 17.33
N ASP A 125 3.52 -1.41 18.63
CA ASP A 125 2.75 -2.08 19.70
C ASP A 125 1.25 -1.73 19.68
N SER A 126 0.85 -0.70 18.94
CA SER A 126 -0.53 -0.30 18.79
C SER A 126 -1.22 -0.88 17.55
N ILE A 127 -0.49 -1.58 16.70
CA ILE A 127 -0.98 -2.12 15.45
C ILE A 127 -1.53 -3.52 15.66
N VAL A 128 -2.78 -3.74 15.24
CA VAL A 128 -3.44 -5.06 15.34
C VAL A 128 -3.66 -5.72 13.98
N LYS A 129 -3.63 -4.95 12.89
CA LYS A 129 -3.82 -5.49 11.54
C LYS A 129 -3.09 -4.65 10.51
N ILE A 130 -2.49 -5.32 9.54
CA ILE A 130 -1.87 -4.70 8.36
C ILE A 130 -2.46 -5.33 7.11
N GLU A 131 -2.96 -4.50 6.22
CA GLU A 131 -3.48 -4.88 4.92
C GLU A 131 -2.73 -4.12 3.83
N ILE A 132 -2.49 -4.76 2.71
CA ILE A 132 -1.88 -4.14 1.52
C ILE A 132 -2.82 -4.33 0.34
N GLN A 133 -2.91 -3.30 -0.49
CA GLN A 133 -3.68 -3.32 -1.73
C GLN A 133 -2.98 -2.47 -2.79
N ASP A 134 -3.23 -2.80 -4.05
CA ASP A 134 -3.00 -1.85 -5.14
C ASP A 134 -4.07 -0.76 -5.02
N GLY A 135 -3.62 0.49 -4.86
CA GLY A 135 -4.50 1.64 -4.73
C GLY A 135 -5.22 2.03 -6.02
N GLY A 136 -4.97 1.33 -7.13
CA GLY A 136 -5.55 1.61 -8.44
C GLY A 136 -5.12 2.95 -9.04
N LYS A 137 -4.13 3.61 -8.45
CA LYS A 137 -3.58 4.87 -8.93
C LYS A 137 -2.48 4.61 -9.96
N LYS A 138 -2.46 5.44 -11.00
CA LYS A 138 -1.49 5.31 -12.12
C LYS A 138 -0.15 5.96 -11.76
N PHE A 139 0.46 5.52 -10.68
CA PHE A 139 1.82 5.89 -10.32
C PHE A 139 2.78 4.82 -10.77
N ASP A 140 3.80 5.22 -11.53
CA ASP A 140 4.87 4.34 -12.01
C ASP A 140 6.21 4.99 -11.77
N TYR A 141 7.22 4.20 -11.37
CA TYR A 141 8.59 4.68 -11.27
C TYR A 141 9.09 5.13 -12.64
N GLN A 142 9.74 6.27 -12.65
CA GLN A 142 10.41 6.83 -13.82
C GLN A 142 11.92 6.61 -13.67
N ASN A 143 12.51 5.90 -14.59
CA ASN A 143 13.96 5.67 -14.67
C ASN A 143 14.63 6.75 -15.50
#